data_9cd180fb12a7c6bdfefb6f895b051942
#
_entry.id   9cd180fb12a7c6bdfefb6f895b051942
#
_cell.length_a   1.000
_cell.length_b   1.000
_cell.length_c   1.000
_cell.angle_alpha   90.00
_cell.angle_beta   90.00
_cell.angle_gamma   90.00
#
_symmetry.space_group_name_H-M   'P 1'
#
loop_
_entity.id
_entity.type
_entity.pdbx_description
1 polymer ?
#
loop_
_entity_poly.entity_id
_entity_poly.type
_entity_poly.pdbx_seq_one_letter_code
_entity_poly.pdbx_strand_id
1 'polypeptide(L)'
;MHTFGGKTLFLDRSDINTDEIIPAKYLTEISKKALQPYLLEDLNLEGFDPAKDIAGCRVIVTRANFGCGSSREHAPWALEVNGIHMVIARSYARIFRQNMFNCGMLAIDLPEETIDRLFNEFAGPDTEIYADLETGELTVEKQGRQTRIAFTVSEFDRALVATGGWVEYADARYGTGS
;
A
#
# COMPACT_ATOMS: atom_id res chain seq x y z
N MET A 1 -2.55 0.40 19.54
CA MET A 1 -3.26 -0.06 18.32
C MET A 1 -2.81 0.77 17.13
N HIS A 2 -2.26 0.12 16.13
CA HIS A 2 -1.87 0.84 14.91
C HIS A 2 -3.09 1.07 14.03
N THR A 3 -3.42 2.32 13.81
CA THR A 3 -4.49 2.69 12.86
C THR A 3 -3.88 2.79 11.48
N PHE A 4 -4.38 1.98 10.55
CA PHE A 4 -3.98 2.05 9.16
C PHE A 4 -4.98 2.91 8.40
N GLY A 5 -4.48 3.87 7.66
CA GLY A 5 -5.34 4.66 6.82
C GLY A 5 -4.99 6.14 6.79
N GLY A 6 -5.78 6.85 6.04
CA GLY A 6 -5.67 8.28 5.84
C GLY A 6 -6.01 8.67 4.41
N LYS A 7 -5.43 9.79 4.00
CA LYS A 7 -5.61 10.32 2.63
C LYS A 7 -5.24 9.26 1.60
N THR A 8 -6.08 9.10 0.59
CA THR A 8 -6.00 8.01 -0.37
C THR A 8 -5.65 8.50 -1.77
N LEU A 9 -4.68 7.84 -2.38
CA LEU A 9 -4.28 8.06 -3.76
C LEU A 9 -4.92 6.99 -4.65
N PHE A 10 -5.65 7.41 -5.67
CA PHE A 10 -6.29 6.51 -6.62
C PHE A 10 -5.46 6.41 -7.90
N LEU A 11 -5.01 5.21 -8.23
CA LEU A 11 -4.24 4.93 -9.44
C LEU A 11 -5.04 3.96 -10.31
N ASP A 12 -5.78 4.50 -11.26
CA ASP A 12 -6.70 3.73 -12.12
C ASP A 12 -5.94 3.03 -13.24
N ARG A 13 -5.16 2.02 -12.85
CA ARG A 13 -4.39 1.24 -13.81
C ARG A 13 -4.06 -0.14 -13.24
N SER A 14 -4.16 -1.16 -14.08
CA SER A 14 -3.65 -2.51 -13.77
C SER A 14 -2.18 -2.63 -14.18
N ASP A 15 -1.52 -3.66 -13.69
CA ASP A 15 -0.15 -4.02 -14.07
C ASP A 15 0.87 -2.91 -13.80
N ILE A 16 0.71 -2.18 -12.70
CA ILE A 16 1.74 -1.25 -12.25
C ILE A 16 2.93 -2.09 -11.79
N ASN A 17 4.03 -2.03 -12.51
CA ASN A 17 5.19 -2.87 -12.26
C ASN A 17 6.19 -2.21 -11.31
N THR A 18 7.16 -2.99 -10.85
CA THR A 18 8.15 -2.53 -9.89
C THR A 18 9.04 -1.41 -10.43
N ASP A 19 9.31 -1.39 -11.76
CA ASP A 19 10.08 -0.29 -12.38
C ASP A 19 9.29 1.01 -12.37
N GLU A 20 7.96 0.94 -12.44
CA GLU A 20 7.10 2.11 -12.35
C GLU A 20 6.96 2.59 -10.91
N ILE A 21 7.00 1.67 -9.94
CA ILE A 21 6.97 2.04 -8.52
C ILE A 21 8.27 2.72 -8.12
N ILE A 22 9.41 2.12 -8.49
CA ILE A 22 10.72 2.72 -8.29
C ILE A 22 11.64 2.38 -9.47
N PRO A 23 12.14 3.37 -10.24
CA PRO A 23 12.99 3.09 -11.37
C PRO A 23 14.25 2.31 -11.01
N ALA A 24 14.67 1.42 -11.92
CA ALA A 24 15.82 0.53 -11.72
C ALA A 24 17.10 1.26 -11.38
N LYS A 25 17.29 2.49 -11.87
CA LYS A 25 18.48 3.29 -11.62
C LYS A 25 18.67 3.64 -10.15
N TYR A 26 17.63 3.52 -9.32
CA TYR A 26 17.71 3.81 -7.89
C TYR A 26 17.95 2.55 -7.02
N LEU A 27 18.14 1.39 -7.62
CA LEU A 27 18.34 0.14 -6.90
C LEU A 27 19.72 0.05 -6.21
N THR A 28 20.63 0.94 -6.56
CA THR A 28 21.93 1.03 -5.89
C THR A 28 21.85 1.78 -4.56
N GLU A 29 20.73 2.43 -4.29
CA GLU A 29 20.53 3.12 -3.01
C GLU A 29 20.40 2.12 -1.88
N ILE A 30 21.13 2.35 -0.81
CA ILE A 30 21.10 1.49 0.38
C ILE A 30 20.21 2.03 1.49
N SER A 31 19.75 3.27 1.35
CA SER A 31 18.88 3.92 2.32
C SER A 31 17.46 4.04 1.78
N LYS A 32 16.49 3.64 2.57
CA LYS A 32 15.07 3.82 2.21
C LYS A 32 14.75 5.28 1.96
N LYS A 33 15.29 6.18 2.78
CA LYS A 33 15.04 7.61 2.68
C LYS A 33 15.49 8.18 1.33
N ALA A 34 16.58 7.65 0.76
CA ALA A 34 17.07 8.09 -0.53
C ALA A 34 16.08 7.84 -1.67
N LEU A 35 15.14 6.90 -1.48
CA LEU A 35 14.12 6.58 -2.48
C LEU A 35 12.92 7.52 -2.44
N GLN A 36 12.77 8.29 -1.37
CA GLN A 36 11.57 9.10 -1.14
C GLN A 36 11.16 9.99 -2.32
N PRO A 37 12.06 10.73 -2.97
CA PRO A 37 11.66 11.64 -4.05
C PRO A 37 11.26 10.95 -5.35
N TYR A 38 11.50 9.64 -5.46
CA TYR A 38 11.45 8.93 -6.74
C TYR A 38 10.29 7.95 -6.87
N LEU A 39 9.43 7.85 -5.85
CA LEU A 39 8.26 6.99 -5.88
C LEU A 39 7.36 7.33 -7.07
N LEU A 40 7.05 6.32 -7.88
CA LEU A 40 6.16 6.44 -9.04
C LEU A 40 6.62 7.48 -10.08
N GLU A 41 7.91 7.82 -10.07
CA GLU A 41 8.49 8.81 -10.98
C GLU A 41 8.23 8.48 -12.45
N ASP A 42 8.35 7.21 -12.82
CA ASP A 42 8.17 6.76 -14.19
C ASP A 42 6.75 6.26 -14.51
N LEU A 43 5.83 6.35 -13.56
CA LEU A 43 4.44 5.96 -13.82
C LEU A 43 3.77 7.02 -14.67
N ASN A 44 3.49 6.64 -15.93
CA ASN A 44 2.79 7.51 -16.87
C ASN A 44 1.29 7.21 -16.80
N LEU A 45 0.56 8.04 -16.09
CA LEU A 45 -0.88 7.88 -15.90
C LEU A 45 -1.55 9.24 -16.03
N GLU A 46 -2.57 9.32 -16.90
CA GLU A 46 -3.30 10.56 -17.13
C GLU A 46 -3.92 11.08 -15.83
N GLY A 47 -3.73 12.37 -15.58
CA GLY A 47 -4.26 13.02 -14.40
C GLY A 47 -3.46 12.78 -13.12
N PHE A 48 -2.31 12.10 -13.21
CA PHE A 48 -1.45 11.83 -12.08
C PHE A 48 -0.11 12.56 -12.21
N ASP A 49 0.26 13.27 -11.15
CA ASP A 49 1.55 13.96 -11.04
C ASP A 49 2.21 13.53 -9.71
N PRO A 50 3.26 12.70 -9.75
CA PRO A 50 3.89 12.23 -8.52
C PRO A 50 4.40 13.35 -7.62
N ALA A 51 4.83 14.48 -8.19
CA ALA A 51 5.32 15.61 -7.41
C ALA A 51 4.24 16.28 -6.56
N LYS A 52 2.96 16.15 -6.97
CA LYS A 52 1.84 16.82 -6.31
C LYS A 52 0.92 15.86 -5.57
N ASP A 53 0.70 14.67 -6.13
CA ASP A 53 -0.41 13.81 -5.71
C ASP A 53 -0.04 12.83 -4.59
N ILE A 54 1.23 12.53 -4.41
CA ILE A 54 1.69 11.56 -3.41
C ILE A 54 1.74 12.16 -2.01
N ALA A 55 2.10 13.42 -1.89
CA ALA A 55 2.36 14.06 -0.60
C ALA A 55 1.15 13.93 0.34
N GLY A 56 1.39 13.42 1.54
CA GLY A 56 0.35 13.24 2.56
C GLY A 56 -0.52 12.01 2.39
N CYS A 57 -0.39 11.26 1.30
CA CYS A 57 -1.15 10.04 1.11
C CYS A 57 -0.63 8.90 1.99
N ARG A 58 -1.55 8.10 2.51
CA ARG A 58 -1.27 6.94 3.36
C ARG A 58 -1.72 5.64 2.71
N VAL A 59 -2.60 5.72 1.74
CA VAL A 59 -3.28 4.59 1.12
C VAL A 59 -3.23 4.74 -0.39
N ILE A 60 -3.03 3.63 -1.10
CA ILE A 60 -3.21 3.57 -2.54
C ILE A 60 -4.36 2.63 -2.84
N VAL A 61 -5.29 3.06 -3.69
CA VAL A 61 -6.30 2.19 -4.32
C VAL A 61 -5.92 2.04 -5.79
N THR A 62 -5.81 0.82 -6.25
CA THR A 62 -5.41 0.54 -7.62
C THR A 62 -6.16 -0.70 -8.16
N ARG A 63 -5.78 -1.17 -9.34
CA ARG A 63 -6.43 -2.27 -10.03
C ARG A 63 -5.67 -3.58 -9.83
N ALA A 64 -5.59 -4.41 -10.86
CA ALA A 64 -5.04 -5.76 -10.77
C ALA A 64 -3.51 -5.80 -10.91
N ASN A 65 -2.93 -6.86 -10.35
CA ASN A 65 -1.53 -7.24 -10.55
C ASN A 65 -0.52 -6.15 -10.15
N PHE A 66 -0.75 -5.52 -9.01
CA PHE A 66 0.12 -4.47 -8.48
C PHE A 66 1.47 -5.05 -8.06
N GLY A 67 2.55 -4.40 -8.46
CA GLY A 67 3.90 -4.83 -8.11
C GLY A 67 4.46 -5.93 -8.99
N CYS A 68 3.90 -6.13 -10.19
CA CYS A 68 4.39 -7.13 -11.14
C CYS A 68 5.79 -6.76 -11.64
N GLY A 69 6.43 -7.71 -12.33
CA GLY A 69 7.78 -7.54 -12.84
C GLY A 69 8.82 -8.08 -11.89
N SER A 70 10.02 -7.52 -11.93
CA SER A 70 11.14 -7.98 -11.12
C SER A 70 10.89 -7.80 -9.62
N SER A 71 11.20 -8.83 -8.84
CA SER A 71 11.07 -8.74 -7.39
C SER A 71 12.18 -7.84 -6.81
N ARG A 72 11.79 -6.78 -6.13
CA ARG A 72 12.72 -5.80 -5.55
C ARG A 72 12.18 -5.29 -4.22
N GLU A 73 12.99 -5.37 -3.19
CA GLU A 73 12.64 -4.81 -1.88
C GLU A 73 12.54 -3.29 -1.91
N HIS A 74 13.24 -2.66 -2.83
CA HIS A 74 13.22 -1.19 -2.99
C HIS A 74 11.81 -0.66 -3.30
N ALA A 75 10.98 -1.43 -3.99
CA ALA A 75 9.64 -0.98 -4.33
C ALA A 75 8.74 -0.81 -3.08
N PRO A 76 8.61 -1.80 -2.19
CA PRO A 76 7.92 -1.58 -0.92
C PRO A 76 8.57 -0.49 -0.06
N TRP A 77 9.90 -0.40 -0.06
CA TRP A 77 10.61 0.64 0.69
C TRP A 77 10.24 2.04 0.23
N ALA A 78 10.12 2.23 -1.10
CA ALA A 78 9.75 3.52 -1.65
C ALA A 78 8.35 3.95 -1.21
N LEU A 79 7.42 3.01 -1.14
CA LEU A 79 6.08 3.25 -0.60
C LEU A 79 6.14 3.62 0.88
N GLU A 80 6.84 2.80 1.65
CA GLU A 80 6.96 2.97 3.11
C GLU A 80 7.54 4.33 3.48
N VAL A 81 8.64 4.75 2.84
CA VAL A 81 9.32 6.00 3.16
C VAL A 81 8.49 7.23 2.78
N ASN A 82 7.53 7.07 1.89
CA ASN A 82 6.56 8.12 1.54
C ASN A 82 5.32 8.12 2.44
N GLY A 83 5.30 7.28 3.45
CA GLY A 83 4.19 7.21 4.40
C GLY A 83 3.01 6.37 3.92
N ILE A 84 3.13 5.71 2.77
CA ILE A 84 2.10 4.82 2.28
C ILE A 84 2.29 3.46 2.94
N HIS A 85 1.33 3.07 3.78
CA HIS A 85 1.42 1.82 4.52
C HIS A 85 0.27 0.87 4.24
N MET A 86 -0.62 1.23 3.34
CA MET A 86 -1.73 0.36 2.93
C MET A 86 -1.98 0.49 1.44
N VAL A 87 -2.16 -0.64 0.78
CA VAL A 87 -2.57 -0.68 -0.62
C VAL A 87 -3.82 -1.55 -0.72
N ILE A 88 -4.78 -1.10 -1.50
CA ILE A 88 -6.02 -1.82 -1.80
C ILE A 88 -6.05 -2.05 -3.30
N ALA A 89 -6.10 -3.29 -3.72
CA ALA A 89 -6.04 -3.67 -5.13
C ALA A 89 -6.91 -4.88 -5.41
N ARG A 90 -7.15 -5.16 -6.68
CA ARG A 90 -7.83 -6.38 -7.09
C ARG A 90 -6.93 -7.61 -6.87
N SER A 91 -5.64 -7.44 -7.17
CA SER A 91 -4.64 -8.50 -6.98
C SER A 91 -3.23 -7.92 -6.96
N TYR A 92 -2.26 -8.76 -6.61
CA TYR A 92 -0.84 -8.40 -6.49
C TYR A 92 0.04 -9.47 -7.10
N ALA A 93 1.25 -9.08 -7.50
CA ALA A 93 2.31 -10.04 -7.68
C ALA A 93 2.65 -10.65 -6.30
N ARG A 94 2.75 -11.97 -6.24
CA ARG A 94 2.87 -12.71 -4.97
C ARG A 94 4.04 -12.25 -4.11
N ILE A 95 5.22 -12.15 -4.72
CA ILE A 95 6.44 -11.79 -3.98
C ILE A 95 6.36 -10.34 -3.50
N PHE A 96 5.83 -9.45 -4.33
CA PHE A 96 5.67 -8.05 -3.95
C PHE A 96 4.73 -7.93 -2.73
N ARG A 97 3.62 -8.64 -2.74
CA ARG A 97 2.67 -8.65 -1.61
C ARG A 97 3.34 -9.13 -0.33
N GLN A 98 4.12 -10.22 -0.43
CA GLN A 98 4.85 -10.75 0.73
C GLN A 98 5.86 -9.73 1.26
N ASN A 99 6.57 -9.06 0.37
CA ASN A 99 7.52 -8.01 0.77
C ASN A 99 6.82 -6.83 1.47
N MET A 100 5.62 -6.48 1.03
CA MET A 100 4.82 -5.46 1.71
C MET A 100 4.55 -5.85 3.18
N PHE A 101 4.07 -7.07 3.41
CA PHE A 101 3.80 -7.54 4.77
C PHE A 101 5.07 -7.62 5.60
N ASN A 102 6.18 -8.01 5.00
CA ASN A 102 7.47 -8.06 5.68
C ASN A 102 7.94 -6.67 6.14
N CYS A 103 7.48 -5.62 5.46
CA CYS A 103 7.75 -4.23 5.84
C CYS A 103 6.69 -3.66 6.79
N GLY A 104 5.74 -4.46 7.22
CA GLY A 104 4.66 -3.99 8.10
C GLY A 104 3.56 -3.24 7.36
N MET A 105 3.52 -3.33 6.03
CA MET A 105 2.49 -2.69 5.21
C MET A 105 1.31 -3.62 5.01
N LEU A 106 0.11 -3.05 4.96
CA LEU A 106 -1.13 -3.79 4.78
C LEU A 106 -1.49 -3.87 3.29
N ALA A 107 -1.59 -5.07 2.75
CA ALA A 107 -2.00 -5.32 1.38
C ALA A 107 -3.35 -6.00 1.38
N ILE A 108 -4.37 -5.31 0.90
CA ILE A 108 -5.75 -5.79 0.87
C ILE A 108 -6.17 -6.04 -0.57
N ASP A 109 -6.75 -7.20 -0.83
CA ASP A 109 -7.36 -7.49 -2.12
C ASP A 109 -8.88 -7.51 -1.98
N LEU A 110 -9.55 -6.91 -2.95
CA LEU A 110 -11.00 -6.82 -2.99
C LEU A 110 -11.50 -7.28 -4.38
N PRO A 111 -12.75 -7.76 -4.46
CA PRO A 111 -13.34 -8.11 -5.75
C PRO A 111 -13.35 -6.93 -6.72
N GLU A 112 -13.31 -7.23 -8.02
CA GLU A 112 -13.29 -6.22 -9.07
C GLU A 112 -14.45 -5.24 -8.95
N GLU A 113 -15.65 -5.74 -8.66
CA GLU A 113 -16.85 -4.89 -8.49
C GLU A 113 -16.68 -3.88 -7.37
N THR A 114 -16.06 -4.29 -6.27
CA THR A 114 -15.80 -3.42 -5.14
C THR A 114 -14.76 -2.36 -5.49
N ILE A 115 -13.70 -2.75 -6.19
CA ILE A 115 -12.69 -1.81 -6.69
C ILE A 115 -13.33 -0.80 -7.65
N ASP A 116 -14.16 -1.26 -8.59
CA ASP A 116 -14.89 -0.39 -9.51
C ASP A 116 -15.75 0.62 -8.75
N ARG A 117 -16.43 0.17 -7.72
CA ARG A 117 -17.26 1.05 -6.88
C ARG A 117 -16.42 2.12 -6.20
N LEU A 118 -15.25 1.76 -5.67
CA LEU A 118 -14.36 2.73 -5.06
C LEU A 118 -13.93 3.81 -6.05
N PHE A 119 -13.56 3.42 -7.28
CA PHE A 119 -13.19 4.38 -8.31
C PHE A 119 -14.37 5.24 -8.75
N ASN A 120 -15.54 4.64 -8.92
CA ASN A 120 -16.71 5.36 -9.44
C ASN A 120 -17.33 6.32 -8.41
N GLU A 121 -17.33 5.96 -7.14
CA GLU A 121 -18.04 6.71 -6.11
C GLU A 121 -17.14 7.50 -5.17
N PHE A 122 -15.90 7.09 -4.99
CA PHE A 122 -15.02 7.65 -3.96
C PHE A 122 -13.69 8.21 -4.46
N ALA A 123 -13.33 8.03 -5.73
CA ALA A 123 -12.06 8.55 -6.24
C ALA A 123 -12.01 10.08 -6.12
N GLY A 124 -10.83 10.58 -5.73
CA GLY A 124 -10.60 12.00 -5.61
C GLY A 124 -9.66 12.32 -4.46
N PRO A 125 -9.19 13.59 -4.37
CA PRO A 125 -8.21 14.00 -3.35
C PRO A 125 -8.78 14.09 -1.93
N ASP A 126 -10.11 14.07 -1.79
CA ASP A 126 -10.78 14.25 -0.49
C ASP A 126 -11.14 12.93 0.17
N THR A 127 -10.73 11.80 -0.41
CA THR A 127 -11.08 10.48 0.12
C THR A 127 -10.09 10.05 1.18
N GLU A 128 -10.61 9.52 2.28
CA GLU A 128 -9.82 8.88 3.34
C GLU A 128 -10.35 7.46 3.54
N ILE A 129 -9.43 6.50 3.69
CA ILE A 129 -9.76 5.11 3.96
C ILE A 129 -9.00 4.66 5.20
N TYR A 130 -9.70 4.02 6.12
CA TYR A 130 -9.15 3.49 7.36
C TYR A 130 -9.45 2.00 7.46
N ALA A 131 -8.49 1.24 7.97
CA ALA A 131 -8.63 -0.19 8.17
C ALA A 131 -8.60 -0.52 9.65
N ASP A 132 -9.54 -1.34 10.10
CA ASP A 132 -9.56 -1.92 11.43
C ASP A 132 -9.16 -3.39 11.30
N LEU A 133 -7.97 -3.73 11.80
CA LEU A 133 -7.45 -5.10 11.72
C LEU A 133 -8.21 -6.08 12.64
N GLU A 134 -8.79 -5.59 13.71
CA GLU A 134 -9.52 -6.45 14.64
C GLU A 134 -10.86 -6.89 14.05
N THR A 135 -11.59 -5.96 13.45
CA THR A 135 -12.91 -6.25 12.88
C THR A 135 -12.84 -6.74 11.43
N GLY A 136 -11.71 -6.51 10.73
CA GLY A 136 -11.61 -6.82 9.32
C GLY A 136 -12.47 -5.93 8.44
N GLU A 137 -12.54 -4.65 8.76
CA GLU A 137 -13.43 -3.73 8.07
C GLU A 137 -12.70 -2.45 7.66
N LEU A 138 -12.94 -2.03 6.42
CA LEU A 138 -12.49 -0.74 5.90
C LEU A 138 -13.62 0.28 6.07
N THR A 139 -13.27 1.49 6.45
CA THR A 139 -14.17 2.64 6.42
C THR A 139 -13.68 3.59 5.34
N VAL A 140 -14.53 3.90 4.38
CA VAL A 140 -14.23 4.80 3.26
C VAL A 140 -15.07 6.05 3.40
N GLU A 141 -14.43 7.20 3.41
CA GLU A 141 -15.10 8.49 3.61
C GLU A 141 -14.74 9.48 2.52
N LYS A 142 -15.73 10.19 2.01
CA LYS A 142 -15.55 11.30 1.06
C LYS A 142 -16.67 12.29 1.21
N GLN A 143 -16.34 13.52 1.63
CA GLN A 143 -17.30 14.64 1.69
C GLN A 143 -18.64 14.28 2.36
N GLY A 144 -18.58 13.66 3.54
CA GLY A 144 -19.75 13.28 4.30
C GLY A 144 -20.40 11.96 3.88
N ARG A 145 -19.96 11.35 2.78
CA ARG A 145 -20.38 10.02 2.38
C ARG A 145 -19.44 9.00 3.02
N GLN A 146 -20.01 7.91 3.50
CA GLN A 146 -19.25 6.85 4.16
C GLN A 146 -19.76 5.49 3.72
N THR A 147 -18.85 4.55 3.54
CA THR A 147 -19.19 3.15 3.34
C THR A 147 -18.22 2.25 4.10
N ARG A 148 -18.65 1.06 4.39
CA ARG A 148 -17.84 0.05 5.06
C ARG A 148 -17.69 -1.17 4.15
N ILE A 149 -16.48 -1.71 4.11
CA ILE A 149 -16.14 -2.84 3.25
C ILE A 149 -15.38 -3.86 4.08
N ALA A 150 -15.88 -5.09 4.12
CA ALA A 150 -15.19 -6.18 4.81
C ALA A 150 -13.96 -6.62 4.00
N PHE A 151 -12.89 -6.96 4.71
CA PHE A 151 -11.69 -7.55 4.10
C PHE A 151 -11.17 -8.68 4.96
N THR A 152 -10.34 -9.53 4.39
CA THR A 152 -9.69 -10.63 5.11
C THR A 152 -8.18 -10.58 4.90
N VAL A 153 -7.45 -10.88 5.95
CA VAL A 153 -5.99 -11.02 5.93
C VAL A 153 -5.68 -12.27 6.75
N SER A 154 -4.69 -13.05 6.32
CA SER A 154 -4.30 -14.25 7.09
C SER A 154 -3.85 -13.84 8.49
N GLU A 155 -3.98 -14.77 9.43
CA GLU A 155 -3.58 -14.53 10.81
C GLU A 155 -2.10 -14.15 10.92
N PHE A 156 -1.25 -14.84 10.14
CA PHE A 156 0.18 -14.56 10.10
C PHE A 156 0.47 -13.15 9.55
N ASP A 157 -0.15 -12.79 8.42
CA ASP A 157 0.06 -11.48 7.81
C ASP A 157 -0.44 -10.36 8.72
N ARG A 158 -1.57 -10.59 9.39
CA ARG A 158 -2.10 -9.64 10.37
C ARG A 158 -1.11 -9.42 11.52
N ALA A 159 -0.50 -10.49 12.02
CA ALA A 159 0.50 -10.40 13.07
C ALA A 159 1.73 -9.62 12.61
N LEU A 160 2.18 -9.83 11.38
CA LEU A 160 3.30 -9.07 10.82
C LEU A 160 3.00 -7.57 10.78
N VAL A 161 1.83 -7.22 10.29
CA VAL A 161 1.40 -5.80 10.19
C VAL A 161 1.26 -5.18 11.59
N ALA A 162 0.67 -5.90 12.52
CA ALA A 162 0.45 -5.42 13.88
C ALA A 162 1.75 -5.15 14.63
N THR A 163 2.83 -5.87 14.31
CA THR A 163 4.14 -5.69 14.96
C THR A 163 5.07 -4.75 14.18
N GLY A 164 4.70 -4.32 12.98
CA GLY A 164 5.51 -3.40 12.18
C GLY A 164 6.40 -4.06 11.13
N GLY A 165 6.25 -5.37 10.91
CA GLY A 165 6.97 -6.11 9.87
C GLY A 165 7.71 -7.33 10.39
N TRP A 166 8.46 -7.99 9.50
CA TRP A 166 9.14 -9.25 9.82
C TRP A 166 10.20 -9.11 10.91
N VAL A 167 11.01 -8.04 10.86
CA VAL A 167 12.09 -7.83 11.85
C VAL A 167 11.48 -7.67 13.25
N GLU A 168 10.51 -6.79 13.38
CA GLU A 168 9.84 -6.53 14.65
C GLU A 168 9.04 -7.74 15.14
N TYR A 169 8.43 -8.49 14.22
CA TYR A 169 7.72 -9.72 14.56
C TYR A 169 8.68 -10.76 15.12
N ALA A 170 9.83 -10.96 14.47
CA ALA A 170 10.84 -11.92 14.92
C ALA A 170 11.41 -11.54 16.28
N ASP A 171 11.66 -10.26 16.51
CA ASP A 171 12.13 -9.76 17.79
C ASP A 171 11.11 -9.99 18.90
N ALA A 172 9.84 -9.75 18.64
CA ALA A 172 8.79 -9.96 19.61
C ALA A 172 8.57 -11.43 19.93
N ARG A 173 8.74 -12.32 18.95
CA ARG A 173 8.45 -13.75 19.10
C ARG A 173 9.67 -14.58 19.52
N TYR A 174 10.83 -14.25 19.00
CA TYR A 174 12.06 -15.03 19.15
C TYR A 174 13.17 -14.24 19.82
N GLY A 175 12.97 -12.97 20.09
CA GLY A 175 13.96 -12.15 20.74
C GLY A 175 14.27 -12.65 22.14
N THR A 176 15.52 -12.49 22.57
CA THR A 176 16.01 -13.02 23.84
C THR A 176 15.59 -12.19 25.06
N GLY A 177 14.62 -11.34 24.97
CA GLY A 177 14.04 -10.65 26.12
C GLY A 177 15.06 -10.04 27.10
N SER A 178 16.22 -9.76 26.64
CA SER A 178 17.25 -9.13 27.46
C SER A 178 17.20 -7.62 27.40
#